data_2039687b15c3465392779fb76191fabd
#
_entry.id   2039687b15c3465392779fb76191fabd
#
_cell.length_a   1.000
_cell.length_b   1.000
_cell.length_c   1.000
_cell.angle_alpha   90.00
_cell.angle_beta   90.00
_cell.angle_gamma   90.00
#
_symmetry.space_group_name_H-M   'P 1'
#
loop_
_entity.id
_entity.type
_entity.pdbx_description
1 polymer ?
#
loop_
_entity_poly.entity_id
_entity_poly.type
_entity_poly.pdbx_seq_one_letter_code
_entity_poly.pdbx_strand_id
1 'polypeptide(L)'
;MGLSLLAGCDNEKQQIFKEAEKDLEQGSYEYALDEFTTSVNNGVKPAVSYRGIGICQLRLGNYDDAITAFTSALGEEKVNKSMARDLYLYRATARLQAGYLDDAMADCQVLAQNYEMDADAWFLTGKVALEMDGYDEAASDFEQAYGEDSSYDRAIQIYETYLNKDMEADGTRYLEAVLSTEAK
;
A
#
# COMPACT_ATOMS: atom_id res chain seq x y z
N MET A 1 -8.60 40.00 -23.62
CA MET A 1 -9.53 39.50 -22.58
C MET A 1 -9.50 37.96 -22.38
N GLY A 2 -8.55 37.21 -22.91
CA GLY A 2 -8.53 35.72 -22.85
C GLY A 2 -7.74 35.09 -21.70
N LEU A 3 -6.84 35.81 -21.05
CA LEU A 3 -5.95 35.25 -19.98
C LEU A 3 -6.61 35.06 -18.62
N SER A 4 -7.66 35.80 -18.30
CA SER A 4 -8.35 35.74 -16.99
C SER A 4 -9.26 34.51 -16.84
N LEU A 5 -9.83 34.02 -17.94
CA LEU A 5 -10.70 32.82 -17.94
C LEU A 5 -9.91 31.52 -17.80
N LEU A 6 -8.72 31.43 -18.38
CA LEU A 6 -7.85 30.24 -18.28
C LEU A 6 -7.30 30.06 -16.85
N ALA A 7 -6.91 31.13 -16.19
CA ALA A 7 -6.43 31.10 -14.81
C ALA A 7 -7.51 30.65 -13.80
N GLY A 8 -8.78 30.97 -14.06
CA GLY A 8 -9.91 30.55 -13.23
C GLY A 8 -10.15 29.03 -13.32
N CYS A 9 -10.14 28.48 -14.53
CA CYS A 9 -10.33 27.04 -14.77
C CYS A 9 -9.19 26.19 -14.18
N ASP A 10 -7.94 26.66 -14.25
CA ASP A 10 -6.81 25.93 -13.69
C ASP A 10 -6.84 25.93 -12.15
N ASN A 11 -7.31 27.01 -11.53
CA ASN A 11 -7.47 27.07 -10.09
C ASN A 11 -8.59 26.13 -9.59
N GLU A 12 -9.69 26.02 -10.32
CA GLU A 12 -10.79 25.10 -10.02
C GLU A 12 -10.32 23.63 -10.08
N LYS A 13 -9.60 23.25 -11.15
CA LYS A 13 -9.03 21.90 -11.28
C LYS A 13 -8.07 21.53 -10.13
N GLN A 14 -7.22 22.48 -9.72
CA GLN A 14 -6.32 22.28 -8.58
C GLN A 14 -7.09 22.18 -7.26
N GLN A 15 -8.23 22.87 -7.15
CA GLN A 15 -9.06 22.80 -5.96
C GLN A 15 -9.71 21.43 -5.80
N ILE A 16 -10.25 20.84 -6.88
CA ILE A 16 -10.80 19.47 -6.88
C ILE A 16 -9.75 18.46 -6.41
N PHE A 17 -8.52 18.57 -6.91
CA PHE A 17 -7.44 17.69 -6.46
C PHE A 17 -7.15 17.81 -4.95
N LYS A 18 -7.17 19.03 -4.39
CA LYS A 18 -6.96 19.24 -2.95
C LYS A 18 -8.12 18.70 -2.12
N GLU A 19 -9.35 18.78 -2.63
CA GLU A 19 -10.52 18.19 -1.98
C GLU A 19 -10.40 16.67 -1.96
N ALA A 20 -9.96 16.05 -3.06
CA ALA A 20 -9.68 14.63 -3.14
C ALA A 20 -8.63 14.17 -2.09
N GLU A 21 -7.52 14.92 -1.94
CA GLU A 21 -6.51 14.62 -0.93
C GLU A 21 -7.10 14.69 0.50
N LYS A 22 -7.90 15.71 0.78
CA LYS A 22 -8.57 15.90 2.06
C LYS A 22 -9.59 14.79 2.35
N ASP A 23 -10.43 14.44 1.37
CA ASP A 23 -11.44 13.40 1.54
C ASP A 23 -10.81 12.02 1.71
N LEU A 24 -9.69 11.75 1.03
CA LEU A 24 -8.88 10.56 1.25
C LEU A 24 -8.37 10.49 2.70
N GLU A 25 -7.81 11.58 3.23
CA GLU A 25 -7.32 11.66 4.61
C GLU A 25 -8.45 11.48 5.64
N GLN A 26 -9.67 11.89 5.32
CA GLN A 26 -10.86 11.72 6.17
C GLN A 26 -11.53 10.35 6.04
N GLY A 27 -11.06 9.49 5.13
CA GLY A 27 -11.65 8.19 4.87
C GLY A 27 -12.95 8.24 4.04
N SER A 28 -13.25 9.37 3.40
CA SER A 28 -14.40 9.54 2.51
C SER A 28 -14.08 9.00 1.12
N TYR A 29 -13.82 7.69 1.04
CA TYR A 29 -13.18 7.06 -0.13
C TYR A 29 -13.99 7.19 -1.43
N GLU A 30 -15.33 7.14 -1.39
CA GLU A 30 -16.17 7.30 -2.58
C GLU A 30 -16.09 8.71 -3.15
N TYR A 31 -16.09 9.74 -2.30
CA TYR A 31 -15.95 11.15 -2.73
C TYR A 31 -14.55 11.41 -3.27
N ALA A 32 -13.51 11.00 -2.54
CA ALA A 32 -12.12 11.12 -2.99
C ALA A 32 -11.89 10.42 -4.34
N LEU A 33 -12.50 9.26 -4.57
CA LEU A 33 -12.41 8.50 -5.82
C LEU A 33 -12.97 9.30 -7.00
N ASP A 34 -14.15 9.91 -6.87
CA ASP A 34 -14.76 10.74 -7.91
C ASP A 34 -13.91 11.97 -8.25
N GLU A 35 -13.40 12.64 -7.23
CA GLU A 35 -12.54 13.82 -7.35
C GLU A 35 -11.18 13.51 -7.95
N PHE A 36 -10.50 12.41 -7.52
CA PHE A 36 -9.27 11.97 -8.16
C PHE A 36 -9.48 11.55 -9.62
N THR A 37 -10.60 10.90 -9.92
CA THR A 37 -10.96 10.55 -11.30
C THR A 37 -11.15 11.83 -12.15
N THR A 38 -11.81 12.82 -11.61
CA THR A 38 -11.95 14.14 -12.23
C THR A 38 -10.59 14.82 -12.42
N SER A 39 -9.68 14.67 -11.45
CA SER A 39 -8.33 15.23 -11.52
C SER A 39 -7.50 14.57 -12.62
N VAL A 40 -7.59 13.23 -12.79
CA VAL A 40 -6.97 12.51 -13.93
C VAL A 40 -7.49 13.03 -15.25
N ASN A 41 -8.81 13.14 -15.40
CA ASN A 41 -9.46 13.62 -16.64
C ASN A 41 -9.05 15.06 -16.99
N ASN A 42 -8.73 15.86 -15.99
CA ASN A 42 -8.25 17.23 -16.14
C ASN A 42 -6.72 17.33 -16.29
N GLY A 43 -5.98 16.21 -16.25
CA GLY A 43 -4.51 16.19 -16.33
C GLY A 43 -3.80 16.78 -15.10
N VAL A 44 -4.48 16.79 -13.93
CA VAL A 44 -3.92 17.31 -12.69
C VAL A 44 -3.16 16.19 -11.98
N LYS A 45 -1.83 16.34 -11.88
CA LYS A 45 -0.94 15.40 -11.18
C LYS A 45 -1.29 13.91 -11.43
N PRO A 46 -1.27 13.40 -12.68
CA PRO A 46 -1.83 12.09 -13.03
C PRO A 46 -1.33 10.95 -12.16
N ALA A 47 -0.01 10.85 -11.93
CA ALA A 47 0.58 9.80 -11.09
C ALA A 47 0.03 9.81 -9.64
N VAL A 48 -0.11 11.00 -9.04
CA VAL A 48 -0.64 11.15 -7.68
C VAL A 48 -2.13 10.85 -7.64
N SER A 49 -2.87 11.31 -8.65
CA SER A 49 -4.31 11.06 -8.76
C SER A 49 -4.62 9.58 -8.97
N TYR A 50 -3.88 8.88 -9.85
CA TYR A 50 -4.01 7.42 -9.97
C TYR A 50 -3.64 6.68 -8.69
N ARG A 51 -2.59 7.12 -7.96
CA ARG A 51 -2.28 6.57 -6.63
C ARG A 51 -3.45 6.76 -5.68
N GLY A 52 -4.06 7.94 -5.65
CA GLY A 52 -5.25 8.23 -4.84
C GLY A 52 -6.44 7.32 -5.18
N ILE A 53 -6.75 7.17 -6.48
CA ILE A 53 -7.76 6.22 -6.98
C ILE A 53 -7.46 4.81 -6.47
N GLY A 54 -6.22 4.34 -6.63
CA GLY A 54 -5.82 3.01 -6.19
C GLY A 54 -6.01 2.80 -4.69
N ILE A 55 -5.67 3.78 -3.86
CA ILE A 55 -5.87 3.71 -2.41
C ILE A 55 -7.38 3.68 -2.07
N CYS A 56 -8.20 4.53 -2.70
CA CYS A 56 -9.65 4.52 -2.51
C CYS A 56 -10.24 3.15 -2.86
N GLN A 57 -9.90 2.61 -4.03
CA GLN A 57 -10.38 1.31 -4.50
C GLN A 57 -9.94 0.16 -3.57
N LEU A 58 -8.68 0.19 -3.09
CA LEU A 58 -8.17 -0.78 -2.13
C LEU A 58 -8.96 -0.74 -0.81
N ARG A 59 -9.26 0.46 -0.30
CA ARG A 59 -10.05 0.64 0.93
C ARG A 59 -11.52 0.24 0.79
N LEU A 60 -12.07 0.37 -0.42
CA LEU A 60 -13.43 -0.07 -0.77
C LEU A 60 -13.51 -1.57 -1.08
N GLY A 61 -12.38 -2.30 -1.11
CA GLY A 61 -12.32 -3.72 -1.42
C GLY A 61 -12.37 -4.05 -2.92
N ASN A 62 -12.25 -3.06 -3.79
CA ASN A 62 -12.26 -3.20 -5.24
C ASN A 62 -10.83 -3.46 -5.74
N TYR A 63 -10.30 -4.62 -5.46
CA TYR A 63 -8.87 -4.93 -5.61
C TYR A 63 -8.38 -4.88 -7.06
N ASP A 64 -9.16 -5.34 -8.04
CA ASP A 64 -8.79 -5.29 -9.47
C ASP A 64 -8.68 -3.85 -9.99
N ASP A 65 -9.60 -2.97 -9.57
CA ASP A 65 -9.55 -1.56 -9.90
C ASP A 65 -8.37 -0.87 -9.23
N ALA A 66 -8.05 -1.24 -7.99
CA ALA A 66 -6.87 -0.75 -7.29
C ALA A 66 -5.58 -1.14 -8.02
N ILE A 67 -5.43 -2.40 -8.43
CA ILE A 67 -4.29 -2.90 -9.22
C ILE A 67 -4.14 -2.11 -10.52
N THR A 68 -5.26 -1.87 -11.22
CA THR A 68 -5.30 -1.10 -12.47
C THR A 68 -4.83 0.33 -12.24
N ALA A 69 -5.32 0.99 -11.20
CA ALA A 69 -4.96 2.37 -10.88
C ALA A 69 -3.47 2.49 -10.47
N PHE A 70 -2.94 1.60 -9.63
CA PHE A 70 -1.52 1.60 -9.26
C PHE A 70 -0.62 1.31 -10.45
N THR A 71 -1.05 0.44 -11.38
CA THR A 71 -0.32 0.16 -12.61
C THR A 71 -0.30 1.39 -13.52
N SER A 72 -1.42 2.11 -13.64
CA SER A 72 -1.48 3.37 -14.37
C SER A 72 -0.56 4.44 -13.75
N ALA A 73 -0.56 4.55 -12.41
CA ALA A 73 0.35 5.46 -11.72
C ALA A 73 1.82 5.15 -12.00
N LEU A 74 2.23 3.86 -11.98
CA LEU A 74 3.59 3.43 -12.30
C LEU A 74 4.00 3.72 -13.75
N GLY A 75 3.04 3.82 -14.67
CA GLY A 75 3.26 4.17 -16.08
C GLY A 75 3.49 5.66 -16.34
N GLU A 76 3.26 6.53 -15.36
CA GLU A 76 3.39 7.97 -15.53
C GLU A 76 4.85 8.46 -15.51
N GLU A 77 5.19 9.42 -16.36
CA GLU A 77 6.57 9.91 -16.53
C GLU A 77 7.17 10.57 -15.27
N LYS A 78 6.36 11.08 -14.36
CA LYS A 78 6.80 11.87 -13.19
C LYS A 78 6.81 11.08 -11.89
N VAL A 79 6.87 9.77 -11.95
CA VAL A 79 7.00 8.92 -10.77
C VAL A 79 8.45 8.92 -10.30
N ASN A 80 8.70 9.45 -9.10
CA ASN A 80 10.02 9.37 -8.48
C ASN A 80 10.22 8.03 -7.76
N LYS A 81 11.46 7.75 -7.32
CA LYS A 81 11.83 6.48 -6.70
C LYS A 81 11.01 6.17 -5.44
N SER A 82 10.75 7.15 -4.59
CA SER A 82 9.95 6.95 -3.36
C SER A 82 8.50 6.60 -3.69
N MET A 83 7.87 7.34 -4.61
CA MET A 83 6.51 7.06 -5.04
C MET A 83 6.40 5.68 -5.72
N ALA A 84 7.38 5.32 -6.57
CA ALA A 84 7.38 4.01 -7.21
C ALA A 84 7.43 2.87 -6.19
N ARG A 85 8.27 3.01 -5.13
CA ARG A 85 8.32 2.07 -4.02
C ARG A 85 6.95 1.89 -3.36
N ASP A 86 6.30 3.00 -3.00
CA ASP A 86 4.96 2.96 -2.37
C ASP A 86 3.92 2.32 -3.30
N LEU A 87 3.98 2.62 -4.60
CA LEU A 87 3.07 2.04 -5.59
C LEU A 87 3.24 0.52 -5.74
N TYR A 88 4.48 0.00 -5.71
CA TYR A 88 4.72 -1.44 -5.68
C TYR A 88 4.17 -2.07 -4.39
N LEU A 89 4.37 -1.44 -3.23
CA LEU A 89 3.85 -1.92 -1.95
C LEU A 89 2.31 -1.99 -1.95
N TYR A 90 1.65 -0.93 -2.39
CA TYR A 90 0.18 -0.90 -2.49
C TYR A 90 -0.34 -1.90 -3.52
N ARG A 91 0.32 -2.03 -4.68
CA ARG A 91 -0.12 -2.97 -5.71
C ARG A 91 0.06 -4.41 -5.27
N ALA A 92 1.17 -4.75 -4.63
CA ALA A 92 1.37 -6.07 -4.03
C ALA A 92 0.31 -6.38 -2.97
N THR A 93 -0.05 -5.39 -2.14
CA THR A 93 -1.15 -5.53 -1.17
C THR A 93 -2.49 -5.80 -1.86
N ALA A 94 -2.82 -5.06 -2.91
CA ALA A 94 -4.05 -5.26 -3.66
C ALA A 94 -4.09 -6.64 -4.35
N ARG A 95 -2.96 -7.08 -4.92
CA ARG A 95 -2.80 -8.41 -5.54
C ARG A 95 -2.94 -9.54 -4.53
N LEU A 96 -2.34 -9.39 -3.34
CA LEU A 96 -2.51 -10.35 -2.24
C LEU A 96 -3.98 -10.48 -1.85
N GLN A 97 -4.69 -9.35 -1.68
CA GLN A 97 -6.10 -9.35 -1.33
C GLN A 97 -7.01 -9.92 -2.43
N ALA A 98 -6.61 -9.77 -3.69
CA ALA A 98 -7.29 -10.37 -4.85
C ALA A 98 -6.97 -11.86 -5.03
N GLY A 99 -5.98 -12.40 -4.31
CA GLY A 99 -5.51 -13.78 -4.45
C GLY A 99 -4.53 -14.00 -5.62
N TYR A 100 -4.00 -12.94 -6.23
CA TYR A 100 -3.00 -13.00 -7.31
C TYR A 100 -1.59 -13.13 -6.70
N LEU A 101 -1.32 -14.28 -6.07
CA LEU A 101 -0.14 -14.49 -5.22
C LEU A 101 1.18 -14.38 -5.98
N ASP A 102 1.27 -14.99 -7.17
CA ASP A 102 2.48 -14.92 -8.01
C ASP A 102 2.80 -13.48 -8.41
N ASP A 103 1.78 -12.71 -8.79
CA ASP A 103 1.94 -11.30 -9.14
C ASP A 103 2.29 -10.43 -7.91
N ALA A 104 1.71 -10.74 -6.75
CA ALA A 104 2.07 -10.06 -5.49
C ALA A 104 3.54 -10.32 -5.14
N MET A 105 3.99 -11.58 -5.24
CA MET A 105 5.38 -11.95 -5.01
C MET A 105 6.32 -11.28 -6.03
N ALA A 106 5.91 -11.13 -7.28
CA ALA A 106 6.71 -10.40 -8.27
C ALA A 106 6.92 -8.92 -7.89
N ASP A 107 5.90 -8.24 -7.36
CA ASP A 107 6.05 -6.87 -6.85
C ASP A 107 6.96 -6.82 -5.60
N CYS A 108 6.86 -7.78 -4.69
CA CYS A 108 7.76 -7.91 -3.54
C CYS A 108 9.22 -8.11 -3.98
N GLN A 109 9.47 -8.89 -5.02
CA GLN A 109 10.81 -9.06 -5.58
C GLN A 109 11.35 -7.75 -6.19
N VAL A 110 10.49 -6.96 -6.86
CA VAL A 110 10.90 -5.62 -7.34
C VAL A 110 11.27 -4.72 -6.17
N LEU A 111 10.52 -4.75 -5.07
CA LEU A 111 10.85 -4.01 -3.84
C LEU A 111 12.21 -4.43 -3.30
N ALA A 112 12.45 -5.71 -3.11
CA ALA A 112 13.71 -6.23 -2.56
C ALA A 112 14.93 -5.93 -3.44
N GLN A 113 14.78 -5.91 -4.77
CA GLN A 113 15.88 -5.69 -5.70
C GLN A 113 16.23 -4.22 -5.92
N ASN A 114 15.27 -3.31 -5.83
CA ASN A 114 15.43 -1.92 -6.30
C ASN A 114 15.25 -0.87 -5.20
N TYR A 115 14.73 -1.26 -4.04
CA TYR A 115 14.39 -0.34 -2.96
C TYR A 115 14.92 -0.86 -1.62
N GLU A 116 14.95 0.04 -0.64
CA GLU A 116 15.21 -0.34 0.75
C GLU A 116 13.97 -1.04 1.32
N MET A 117 14.20 -2.19 1.93
CA MET A 117 13.16 -2.97 2.61
C MET A 117 13.03 -2.46 4.04
N ASP A 118 11.85 -1.96 4.39
CA ASP A 118 11.47 -1.61 5.75
C ASP A 118 10.53 -2.66 6.36
N ALA A 119 10.11 -2.43 7.59
CA ALA A 119 9.21 -3.33 8.32
C ALA A 119 7.92 -3.67 7.54
N ASP A 120 7.33 -2.69 6.83
CA ASP A 120 6.10 -2.91 6.07
C ASP A 120 6.33 -3.76 4.82
N ALA A 121 7.45 -3.54 4.11
CA ALA A 121 7.81 -4.32 2.95
C ALA A 121 8.15 -5.76 3.32
N TRP A 122 8.94 -5.98 4.39
CA TRP A 122 9.22 -7.32 4.92
C TRP A 122 7.94 -8.03 5.38
N PHE A 123 7.08 -7.32 6.13
CA PHE A 123 5.82 -7.90 6.61
C PHE A 123 4.90 -8.33 5.45
N LEU A 124 4.77 -7.49 4.40
CA LEU A 124 3.98 -7.83 3.22
C LEU A 124 4.58 -9.05 2.49
N THR A 125 5.90 -9.10 2.32
CA THR A 125 6.57 -10.23 1.65
C THR A 125 6.32 -11.54 2.42
N GLY A 126 6.46 -11.50 3.75
CA GLY A 126 6.15 -12.63 4.60
C GLY A 126 4.68 -13.08 4.52
N LYS A 127 3.74 -12.15 4.43
CA LYS A 127 2.32 -12.47 4.21
C LYS A 127 2.10 -13.18 2.86
N VAL A 128 2.70 -12.68 1.80
CA VAL A 128 2.59 -13.29 0.47
C VAL A 128 3.21 -14.70 0.49
N ALA A 129 4.39 -14.85 1.08
CA ALA A 129 5.05 -16.16 1.21
C ALA A 129 4.18 -17.15 2.00
N LEU A 130 3.57 -16.71 3.12
CA LEU A 130 2.70 -17.54 3.94
C LEU A 130 1.43 -17.98 3.17
N GLU A 131 0.83 -17.09 2.35
CA GLU A 131 -0.31 -17.45 1.50
C GLU A 131 0.07 -18.43 0.38
N MET A 132 1.35 -18.47 -0.01
CA MET A 132 1.92 -19.43 -0.97
C MET A 132 2.45 -20.71 -0.30
N ASP A 133 2.17 -20.94 0.98
CA ASP A 133 2.67 -22.06 1.79
C ASP A 133 4.19 -22.10 1.95
N GLY A 134 4.89 -20.98 1.72
CA GLY A 134 6.33 -20.79 1.92
C GLY A 134 6.63 -20.45 3.38
N TYR A 135 6.50 -21.41 4.29
CA TYR A 135 6.55 -21.19 5.74
C TYR A 135 7.92 -20.70 6.24
N ASP A 136 9.00 -21.23 5.70
CA ASP A 136 10.37 -20.85 6.10
C ASP A 136 10.70 -19.42 5.64
N GLU A 137 10.33 -19.09 4.41
CA GLU A 137 10.47 -17.75 3.85
C GLU A 137 9.62 -16.73 4.62
N ALA A 138 8.35 -17.07 4.91
CA ALA A 138 7.47 -16.22 5.70
C ALA A 138 8.04 -15.96 7.11
N ALA A 139 8.56 -16.99 7.76
CA ALA A 139 9.17 -16.86 9.09
C ALA A 139 10.40 -15.93 9.05
N SER A 140 11.26 -16.07 8.03
CA SER A 140 12.42 -15.21 7.83
C SER A 140 12.02 -13.75 7.62
N ASP A 141 11.02 -13.51 6.77
CA ASP A 141 10.55 -12.15 6.45
C ASP A 141 9.88 -11.48 7.65
N PHE A 142 9.09 -12.22 8.43
CA PHE A 142 8.50 -11.67 9.66
C PHE A 142 9.57 -11.38 10.75
N GLU A 143 10.66 -12.15 10.81
CA GLU A 143 11.79 -11.82 11.67
C GLU A 143 12.47 -10.51 11.25
N GLN A 144 12.64 -10.27 9.95
CA GLN A 144 13.15 -9.00 9.45
C GLN A 144 12.19 -7.85 9.77
N ALA A 145 10.87 -8.03 9.50
CA ALA A 145 9.86 -7.02 9.81
C ALA A 145 9.85 -6.64 11.29
N TYR A 146 9.93 -7.63 12.17
CA TYR A 146 9.99 -7.40 13.63
C TYR A 146 11.34 -6.81 14.07
N GLY A 147 12.42 -7.15 13.38
CA GLY A 147 13.74 -6.55 13.62
C GLY A 147 13.81 -5.06 13.32
N GLU A 148 13.12 -4.62 12.24
CA GLU A 148 13.01 -3.21 11.87
C GLU A 148 12.00 -2.43 12.73
N ASP A 149 10.91 -3.08 13.12
CA ASP A 149 9.86 -2.51 13.98
C ASP A 149 9.42 -3.53 15.03
N SER A 150 10.01 -3.45 16.22
CA SER A 150 9.71 -4.32 17.35
C SER A 150 8.57 -3.83 18.24
N SER A 151 7.67 -3.03 17.70
CA SER A 151 6.48 -2.54 18.41
C SER A 151 5.48 -3.66 18.74
N TYR A 152 4.65 -3.39 19.76
CA TYR A 152 3.54 -4.29 20.10
C TYR A 152 2.56 -4.45 18.93
N ASP A 153 2.30 -3.36 18.19
CA ASP A 153 1.41 -3.39 17.04
C ASP A 153 1.95 -4.30 15.92
N ARG A 154 3.25 -4.27 15.65
CA ARG A 154 3.89 -5.18 14.68
C ARG A 154 3.82 -6.63 15.14
N ALA A 155 4.09 -6.89 16.40
CA ALA A 155 3.97 -8.23 16.97
C ALA A 155 2.56 -8.80 16.85
N ILE A 156 1.52 -7.98 17.14
CA ILE A 156 0.12 -8.36 16.94
C ILE A 156 -0.18 -8.67 15.46
N GLN A 157 0.25 -7.83 14.54
CA GLN A 157 0.01 -8.05 13.11
C GLN A 157 0.59 -9.38 12.63
N ILE A 158 1.81 -9.72 13.07
CA ILE A 158 2.45 -11.00 12.75
C ILE A 158 1.68 -12.16 13.40
N TYR A 159 1.34 -12.04 14.69
CA TYR A 159 0.55 -13.04 15.39
C TYR A 159 -0.79 -13.33 14.72
N GLU A 160 -1.57 -12.29 14.40
CA GLU A 160 -2.86 -12.42 13.72
C GLU A 160 -2.72 -13.06 12.33
N THR A 161 -1.61 -12.76 11.64
CA THR A 161 -1.34 -13.35 10.32
C THR A 161 -1.15 -14.86 10.43
N TYR A 162 -0.37 -15.34 11.42
CA TYR A 162 -0.19 -16.76 11.68
C TYR A 162 -1.47 -17.43 12.23
N LEU A 163 -2.21 -16.73 13.10
CA LEU A 163 -3.47 -17.23 13.67
C LEU A 163 -4.50 -17.52 12.56
N ASN A 164 -4.58 -16.66 11.54
CA ASN A 164 -5.47 -16.86 10.39
C ASN A 164 -5.11 -18.10 9.53
N LYS A 165 -3.94 -18.70 9.77
CA LYS A 165 -3.47 -19.94 9.14
C LYS A 165 -3.45 -21.12 10.11
N ASP A 166 -4.09 -21.01 11.28
CA ASP A 166 -4.05 -22.03 12.36
C ASP A 166 -2.63 -22.33 12.87
N MET A 167 -1.71 -21.36 12.74
CA MET A 167 -0.29 -21.46 13.16
C MET A 167 0.00 -20.59 14.38
N GLU A 168 -0.84 -20.68 15.43
CA GLU A 168 -0.78 -19.82 16.61
C GLU A 168 0.58 -19.86 17.31
N ALA A 169 1.21 -21.05 17.39
CA ALA A 169 2.50 -21.21 18.09
C ALA A 169 3.63 -20.36 17.45
N ASP A 170 3.62 -20.25 16.11
CA ASP A 170 4.64 -19.49 15.38
C ASP A 170 4.46 -17.98 15.57
N GLY A 171 3.21 -17.52 15.72
CA GLY A 171 2.89 -16.12 16.01
C GLY A 171 3.15 -15.73 17.47
N THR A 172 2.86 -16.61 18.42
CA THR A 172 2.96 -16.35 19.87
C THR A 172 4.33 -15.86 20.31
N ARG A 173 5.41 -16.36 19.70
CA ARG A 173 6.79 -15.95 19.99
C ARG A 173 7.03 -14.44 19.86
N TYR A 174 6.34 -13.76 18.95
CA TYR A 174 6.48 -12.31 18.75
C TYR A 174 5.81 -11.52 19.88
N LEU A 175 4.64 -11.95 20.35
CA LEU A 175 3.96 -11.35 21.50
C LEU A 175 4.76 -11.54 22.79
N GLU A 176 5.30 -12.73 23.02
CA GLU A 176 6.13 -13.04 24.18
C GLU A 176 7.42 -12.20 24.20
N ALA A 177 8.03 -11.97 23.02
CA ALA A 177 9.23 -11.15 22.90
C ALA A 177 8.98 -9.71 23.37
N VAL A 178 7.87 -9.08 22.93
CA VAL A 178 7.49 -7.72 23.36
C VAL A 178 7.21 -7.65 24.86
N LEU A 179 6.38 -8.56 25.37
CA LEU A 179 6.02 -8.58 26.79
C LEU A 179 7.23 -8.79 27.70
N SER A 180 8.25 -9.54 27.25
CA SER A 180 9.49 -9.75 27.99
C SER A 180 10.39 -8.51 28.04
N THR A 181 10.25 -7.58 27.11
CA THR A 181 11.01 -6.31 27.08
C THR A 181 10.38 -5.24 27.95
N GLU A 182 9.06 -5.22 28.10
CA GLU A 182 8.33 -4.27 28.94
C GLU A 182 8.44 -4.61 30.45
N ALA A 183 8.77 -5.86 30.79
CA ALA A 183 8.91 -6.32 32.17
C ALA A 183 10.29 -6.02 32.82
N LYS A 184 11.20 -5.36 32.11
CA LYS A 184 12.53 -4.94 32.57
C LYS A 184 12.64 -3.45 32.83
#